data_bb911d980b8bdfc729aa385f0673a4ec
#
_entry.id   bb911d980b8bdfc729aa385f0673a4ec
#
_cell.length_a   1.000
_cell.length_b   1.000
_cell.length_c   1.000
_cell.angle_alpha   90.00
_cell.angle_beta   90.00
_cell.angle_gamma   90.00
#
_symmetry.space_group_name_H-M   'P 1'
#
loop_
_entity.id
_entity.type
_entity.pdbx_description
1 polymer ?
#
loop_
_entity_poly.entity_id
_entity_poly.type
_entity_poly.pdbx_seq_one_letter_code
_entity_poly.pdbx_strand_id
1 'polypeptide(L)'
;VMLISAMSSILAVVIVSYMTIRMIRNDSIQESMQIYLEQITREMDSAYYDMISIVNQMSPSGLIGNVVESYLSAEDNFDKYMGQKSLREELVKLGYVNTKLLGVTYYDLEEQSELIRNINVRNLDQVYQTIPNVTENIGNTIQAMHSSCLGIRERPVISVKRRVSFSNRQKLDIYAEIEPDMS
;
A
#
# COMPACT_ATOMS: atom_id res chain seq x y z
N VAL A 1 -71.33 -10.05 5.72
CA VAL A 1 -70.40 -11.14 5.33
C VAL A 1 -69.51 -10.69 4.18
N MET A 2 -70.03 -10.13 3.07
CA MET A 2 -69.24 -9.69 1.89
C MET A 2 -68.19 -8.61 2.21
N LEU A 3 -68.48 -7.62 3.06
CA LEU A 3 -67.53 -6.55 3.44
C LEU A 3 -66.31 -7.09 4.22
N ILE A 4 -66.53 -8.04 5.11
CA ILE A 4 -65.46 -8.63 5.95
C ILE A 4 -64.51 -9.46 5.06
N SER A 5 -65.03 -10.20 4.10
CA SER A 5 -64.20 -10.99 3.17
C SER A 5 -63.34 -10.12 2.22
N ALA A 6 -63.92 -9.00 1.77
CA ALA A 6 -63.18 -8.04 0.95
C ALA A 6 -62.04 -7.35 1.74
N MET A 7 -62.29 -6.97 2.98
CA MET A 7 -61.25 -6.36 3.86
C MET A 7 -60.12 -7.38 4.18
N SER A 8 -60.49 -8.63 4.41
CA SER A 8 -59.49 -9.69 4.66
C SER A 8 -58.58 -9.92 3.45
N SER A 9 -59.12 -9.94 2.25
CA SER A 9 -58.29 -10.13 1.02
C SER A 9 -57.41 -8.90 0.75
N ILE A 10 -57.85 -7.69 0.98
CA ILE A 10 -57.04 -6.49 0.84
C ILE A 10 -55.88 -6.53 1.84
N LEU A 11 -56.18 -6.86 3.11
CA LEU A 11 -55.14 -6.96 4.15
C LEU A 11 -54.10 -8.02 3.81
N ALA A 12 -54.52 -9.19 3.32
CA ALA A 12 -53.60 -10.24 2.89
C ALA A 12 -52.68 -9.79 1.76
N VAL A 13 -53.20 -9.09 0.75
CA VAL A 13 -52.40 -8.55 -0.35
C VAL A 13 -51.37 -7.52 0.14
N VAL A 14 -51.74 -6.64 1.04
CA VAL A 14 -50.84 -5.64 1.63
C VAL A 14 -49.71 -6.31 2.40
N ILE A 15 -50.00 -7.32 3.21
CA ILE A 15 -48.99 -8.06 3.99
C ILE A 15 -48.02 -8.79 3.04
N VAL A 16 -48.54 -9.49 2.06
CA VAL A 16 -47.71 -10.20 1.08
C VAL A 16 -46.81 -9.23 0.29
N SER A 17 -47.37 -8.12 -0.18
CA SER A 17 -46.61 -7.07 -0.89
C SER A 17 -45.51 -6.49 -0.02
N TYR A 18 -45.78 -6.19 1.24
CA TYR A 18 -44.81 -5.68 2.19
C TYR A 18 -43.66 -6.69 2.44
N MET A 19 -43.99 -7.96 2.65
CA MET A 19 -43.01 -9.03 2.84
C MET A 19 -42.13 -9.20 1.59
N THR A 20 -42.74 -9.20 0.39
CA THR A 20 -42.02 -9.31 -0.87
C THR A 20 -41.05 -8.14 -1.08
N ILE A 21 -41.48 -6.91 -0.85
CA ILE A 21 -40.64 -5.72 -0.99
C ILE A 21 -39.49 -5.77 0.02
N ARG A 22 -39.73 -6.20 1.25
CA ARG A 22 -38.70 -6.34 2.28
C ARG A 22 -37.69 -7.38 1.91
N MET A 23 -38.13 -8.51 1.34
CA MET A 23 -37.24 -9.62 0.89
C MET A 23 -36.34 -9.16 -0.27
N ILE A 24 -36.91 -8.57 -1.32
CA ILE A 24 -36.18 -8.06 -2.48
C ILE A 24 -35.14 -7.00 -2.04
N ARG A 25 -35.53 -6.10 -1.12
CA ARG A 25 -34.61 -5.09 -0.62
C ARG A 25 -33.44 -5.70 0.16
N ASN A 26 -33.71 -6.72 0.99
CA ASN A 26 -32.65 -7.40 1.74
C ASN A 26 -31.68 -8.12 0.80
N ASP A 27 -32.21 -8.85 -0.17
CA ASP A 27 -31.40 -9.59 -1.15
C ASP A 27 -30.53 -8.63 -1.97
N SER A 28 -31.10 -7.50 -2.43
CA SER A 28 -30.38 -6.47 -3.16
C SER A 28 -29.27 -5.80 -2.32
N ILE A 29 -29.51 -5.58 -1.03
CA ILE A 29 -28.50 -5.04 -0.11
C ILE A 29 -27.37 -6.06 0.08
N GLN A 30 -27.69 -7.33 0.30
CA GLN A 30 -26.68 -8.39 0.45
C GLN A 30 -25.82 -8.55 -0.80
N GLU A 31 -26.43 -8.58 -1.97
CA GLU A 31 -25.73 -8.67 -3.26
C GLU A 31 -24.81 -7.44 -3.46
N SER A 32 -25.31 -6.23 -3.20
CA SER A 32 -24.50 -5.01 -3.30
C SER A 32 -23.34 -5.03 -2.33
N MET A 33 -23.53 -5.47 -1.09
CA MET A 33 -22.46 -5.61 -0.11
C MET A 33 -21.42 -6.64 -0.52
N GLN A 34 -21.85 -7.77 -1.10
CA GLN A 34 -20.94 -8.79 -1.58
C GLN A 34 -20.07 -8.27 -2.73
N ILE A 35 -20.67 -7.61 -3.72
CA ILE A 35 -19.95 -6.98 -4.83
C ILE A 35 -18.92 -5.97 -4.31
N TYR A 36 -19.31 -5.14 -3.33
CA TYR A 36 -18.43 -4.15 -2.74
C TYR A 36 -17.26 -4.78 -1.98
N LEU A 37 -17.51 -5.84 -1.22
CA LEU A 37 -16.45 -6.58 -0.52
C LEU A 37 -15.49 -7.26 -1.50
N GLU A 38 -15.99 -7.84 -2.58
CA GLU A 38 -15.16 -8.41 -3.63
C GLU A 38 -14.30 -7.35 -4.33
N GLN A 39 -14.84 -6.15 -4.54
CA GLN A 39 -14.08 -5.04 -5.10
C GLN A 39 -12.96 -4.61 -4.17
N ILE A 40 -13.26 -4.39 -2.87
CA ILE A 40 -12.24 -4.04 -1.88
C ILE A 40 -11.15 -5.11 -1.81
N THR A 41 -11.54 -6.39 -1.82
CA THR A 41 -10.55 -7.49 -1.77
C THR A 41 -9.62 -7.44 -2.99
N ARG A 42 -10.16 -7.25 -4.20
CA ARG A 42 -9.34 -7.11 -5.42
C ARG A 42 -8.42 -5.91 -5.38
N GLU A 43 -8.88 -4.77 -4.87
CA GLU A 43 -8.05 -3.56 -4.72
C GLU A 43 -6.91 -3.77 -3.72
N MET A 44 -7.20 -4.45 -2.60
CA MET A 44 -6.19 -4.80 -1.60
C MET A 44 -5.15 -5.78 -2.15
N ASP A 45 -5.58 -6.80 -2.89
CA ASP A 45 -4.69 -7.76 -3.54
C ASP A 45 -3.78 -7.05 -4.57
N SER A 46 -4.36 -6.15 -5.39
CA SER A 46 -3.59 -5.37 -6.35
C SER A 46 -2.54 -4.52 -5.65
N ALA A 47 -2.92 -3.79 -4.60
CA ALA A 47 -1.99 -2.98 -3.81
C ALA A 47 -0.87 -3.83 -3.20
N TYR A 48 -1.20 -5.02 -2.70
CA TYR A 48 -0.21 -5.97 -2.18
C TYR A 48 0.81 -6.38 -3.24
N TYR A 49 0.36 -6.79 -4.43
CA TYR A 49 1.25 -7.19 -5.52
C TYR A 49 2.13 -6.02 -6.00
N ASP A 50 1.59 -4.82 -6.09
CA ASP A 50 2.33 -3.61 -6.43
C ASP A 50 3.44 -3.33 -5.41
N MET A 51 3.15 -3.40 -4.11
CA MET A 51 4.14 -3.24 -3.04
C MET A 51 5.25 -4.29 -3.12
N ILE A 52 4.90 -5.57 -3.32
CA ILE A 52 5.88 -6.63 -3.44
C ILE A 52 6.76 -6.44 -4.68
N SER A 53 6.19 -6.02 -5.80
CA SER A 53 6.93 -5.70 -7.02
C SER A 53 7.94 -4.57 -6.78
N ILE A 54 7.53 -3.48 -6.13
CA ILE A 54 8.39 -2.34 -5.80
C ILE A 54 9.54 -2.78 -4.92
N VAL A 55 9.26 -3.48 -3.83
CA VAL A 55 10.29 -3.96 -2.89
C VAL A 55 11.26 -4.94 -3.55
N ASN A 56 10.79 -5.80 -4.47
CA ASN A 56 11.66 -6.70 -5.22
C ASN A 56 12.58 -5.93 -6.18
N GLN A 57 12.11 -4.89 -6.85
CA GLN A 57 12.96 -4.03 -7.68
C GLN A 57 14.02 -3.29 -6.87
N MET A 58 13.71 -2.93 -5.63
CA MET A 58 14.61 -2.26 -4.70
C MET A 58 15.56 -3.21 -3.94
N SER A 59 15.25 -4.50 -3.89
CA SER A 59 16.10 -5.50 -3.24
C SER A 59 17.43 -5.70 -4.01
N PRO A 60 18.50 -6.21 -3.39
CA PRO A 60 19.83 -6.35 -4.03
C PRO A 60 19.82 -7.06 -5.38
N SER A 61 18.92 -8.01 -5.59
CA SER A 61 18.74 -8.71 -6.86
C SER A 61 17.87 -7.97 -7.89
N GLY A 62 17.29 -6.83 -7.52
CA GLY A 62 16.42 -6.04 -8.37
C GLY A 62 17.16 -4.94 -9.16
N LEU A 63 16.47 -4.32 -10.11
CA LEU A 63 17.05 -3.30 -10.97
C LEU A 63 17.63 -2.12 -10.15
N ILE A 64 16.84 -1.59 -9.23
CA ILE A 64 17.23 -0.45 -8.40
C ILE A 64 18.25 -0.89 -7.36
N GLY A 65 18.11 -2.10 -6.79
CA GLY A 65 19.08 -2.66 -5.87
C GLY A 65 20.49 -2.77 -6.45
N ASN A 66 20.63 -3.12 -7.72
CA ASN A 66 21.93 -3.14 -8.40
C ASN A 66 22.57 -1.73 -8.50
N VAL A 67 21.75 -0.69 -8.67
CA VAL A 67 22.24 0.70 -8.67
C VAL A 67 22.69 1.12 -7.28
N VAL A 68 21.95 0.71 -6.25
CA VAL A 68 22.32 0.92 -4.84
C VAL A 68 23.65 0.21 -4.52
N GLU A 69 23.81 -1.04 -4.96
CA GLU A 69 25.03 -1.80 -4.78
C GLU A 69 26.24 -1.06 -5.38
N SER A 70 26.10 -0.55 -6.63
CA SER A 70 27.13 0.23 -7.31
C SER A 70 27.45 1.53 -6.54
N TYR A 71 26.43 2.22 -6.02
CA TYR A 71 26.61 3.42 -5.21
C TYR A 71 27.36 3.14 -3.90
N LEU A 72 26.98 2.08 -3.20
CA LEU A 72 27.58 1.68 -1.92
C LEU A 72 29.02 1.17 -2.07
N SER A 73 29.37 0.62 -3.23
CA SER A 73 30.70 0.09 -3.55
C SER A 73 31.65 1.14 -4.15
N ALA A 74 31.15 2.36 -4.42
CA ALA A 74 31.94 3.42 -5.03
C ALA A 74 32.99 3.95 -4.02
N GLU A 75 34.28 3.98 -4.44
CA GLU A 75 35.39 4.45 -3.60
C GLU A 75 35.63 5.96 -3.75
N ASP A 76 35.42 6.49 -4.96
CA ASP A 76 35.66 7.90 -5.20
C ASP A 76 34.38 8.77 -5.18
N ASN A 77 34.58 10.08 -5.02
CA ASN A 77 33.45 11.03 -4.91
C ASN A 77 32.70 11.21 -6.21
N PHE A 78 33.34 11.01 -7.37
CA PHE A 78 32.69 11.14 -8.67
C PHE A 78 31.76 9.97 -8.91
N ASP A 79 32.20 8.74 -8.67
CA ASP A 79 31.39 7.53 -8.80
C ASP A 79 30.22 7.54 -7.79
N LYS A 80 30.44 7.99 -6.56
CA LYS A 80 29.35 8.23 -5.60
C LYS A 80 28.31 9.21 -6.12
N TYR A 81 28.75 10.34 -6.66
CA TYR A 81 27.83 11.32 -7.23
C TYR A 81 27.03 10.74 -8.41
N MET A 82 27.70 10.03 -9.32
CA MET A 82 27.05 9.40 -10.46
C MET A 82 26.08 8.30 -10.03
N GLY A 83 26.45 7.48 -9.04
CA GLY A 83 25.58 6.46 -8.46
C GLY A 83 24.34 7.07 -7.81
N GLN A 84 24.50 8.14 -7.03
CA GLN A 84 23.37 8.85 -6.42
C GLN A 84 22.43 9.46 -7.46
N LYS A 85 22.99 10.04 -8.53
CA LYS A 85 22.19 10.57 -9.63
C LYS A 85 21.37 9.48 -10.33
N SER A 86 22.03 8.37 -10.71
CA SER A 86 21.39 7.22 -11.34
C SER A 86 20.29 6.63 -10.45
N LEU A 87 20.54 6.50 -9.16
CA LEU A 87 19.58 5.96 -8.20
C LEU A 87 18.34 6.88 -8.10
N ARG A 88 18.54 8.19 -8.06
CA ARG A 88 17.42 9.14 -8.07
C ARG A 88 16.59 9.03 -9.35
N GLU A 89 17.23 8.89 -10.51
CA GLU A 89 16.54 8.72 -11.79
C GLU A 89 15.70 7.43 -11.81
N GLU A 90 16.24 6.32 -11.33
CA GLU A 90 15.49 5.04 -11.26
C GLU A 90 14.32 5.11 -10.25
N LEU A 91 14.48 5.75 -9.10
CA LEU A 91 13.38 5.95 -8.16
C LEU A 91 12.27 6.85 -8.72
N VAL A 92 12.63 7.86 -9.50
CA VAL A 92 11.65 8.71 -10.21
C VAL A 92 10.90 7.89 -11.25
N LYS A 93 11.58 7.06 -12.05
CA LYS A 93 10.94 6.17 -13.03
C LYS A 93 10.00 5.17 -12.33
N LEU A 94 10.40 4.62 -11.20
CA LEU A 94 9.56 3.73 -10.40
C LEU A 94 8.24 4.39 -10.03
N GLY A 95 8.26 5.67 -9.61
CA GLY A 95 7.06 6.45 -9.30
C GLY A 95 6.17 6.71 -10.52
N TYR A 96 6.76 6.89 -11.72
CA TYR A 96 5.97 7.06 -12.94
C TYR A 96 5.28 5.77 -13.40
N VAL A 97 5.93 4.63 -13.21
CA VAL A 97 5.36 3.32 -13.58
C VAL A 97 4.28 2.88 -12.60
N ASN A 98 4.47 3.19 -11.32
CA ASN A 98 3.55 2.83 -10.25
C ASN A 98 2.77 4.06 -9.78
N THR A 99 1.68 4.38 -10.45
CA THR A 99 0.90 5.60 -10.22
C THR A 99 0.29 5.70 -8.81
N LYS A 100 0.10 4.56 -8.14
CA LYS A 100 -0.38 4.47 -6.75
C LYS A 100 0.74 4.65 -5.73
N LEU A 101 2.02 4.61 -6.15
CA LEU A 101 3.17 4.78 -5.27
C LEU A 101 3.25 6.24 -4.79
N LEU A 102 3.02 6.44 -3.50
CA LEU A 102 3.12 7.77 -2.90
C LEU A 102 4.57 8.14 -2.63
N GLY A 103 5.37 7.19 -2.17
CA GLY A 103 6.77 7.38 -1.91
C GLY A 103 7.50 6.11 -1.53
N VAL A 104 8.82 6.16 -1.68
CA VAL A 104 9.73 5.08 -1.35
C VAL A 104 11.08 5.64 -0.89
N THR A 105 11.69 4.96 0.07
CA THR A 105 12.99 5.33 0.61
C THR A 105 13.83 4.11 0.99
N TYR A 106 15.16 4.28 0.96
CA TYR A 106 16.10 3.41 1.66
C TYR A 106 16.57 4.11 2.92
N TYR A 107 16.57 3.38 4.01
CA TYR A 107 17.00 3.87 5.30
C TYR A 107 18.07 2.99 5.91
N ASP A 108 19.14 3.63 6.39
CA ASP A 108 20.22 2.99 7.12
C ASP A 108 19.90 2.98 8.61
N LEU A 109 19.83 1.79 9.18
CA LEU A 109 19.51 1.61 10.59
C LEU A 109 20.68 1.91 11.52
N GLU A 110 21.90 1.71 11.03
CA GLU A 110 23.11 1.93 11.83
C GLU A 110 23.41 3.42 11.94
N GLU A 111 23.30 4.15 10.83
CA GLU A 111 23.50 5.58 10.79
C GLU A 111 22.25 6.39 11.17
N GLN A 112 21.12 5.73 11.34
CA GLN A 112 19.81 6.37 11.56
C GLN A 112 19.51 7.48 10.55
N SER A 113 19.93 7.26 9.32
CA SER A 113 19.85 8.22 8.24
C SER A 113 19.18 7.65 7.01
N GLU A 114 18.60 8.52 6.22
CA GLU A 114 18.04 8.18 4.93
C GLU A 114 19.13 8.19 3.87
N LEU A 115 19.27 7.05 3.16
CA LEU A 115 20.24 6.97 2.08
C LEU A 115 19.77 7.78 0.87
N ILE A 116 18.55 7.55 0.41
CA ILE A 116 17.94 8.26 -0.71
C ILE A 116 16.42 8.05 -0.74
N ARG A 117 15.69 9.02 -1.31
CA ARG A 117 14.25 9.00 -1.48
C ARG A 117 13.83 9.53 -2.85
N ASN A 118 12.63 9.18 -3.30
CA ASN A 118 12.05 9.70 -4.53
C ASN A 118 11.19 10.96 -4.32
N ILE A 119 10.80 11.26 -3.10
CA ILE A 119 9.97 12.42 -2.74
C ILE A 119 10.48 13.13 -1.48
N ASN A 120 9.99 14.35 -1.25
CA ASN A 120 10.28 15.07 -0.01
C ASN A 120 9.49 14.47 1.15
N VAL A 121 10.19 13.87 2.10
CA VAL A 121 9.61 13.28 3.30
C VAL A 121 9.28 14.35 4.33
N ARG A 122 8.10 14.26 4.91
CA ARG A 122 7.62 15.24 5.89
C ARG A 122 8.28 15.06 7.25
N ASN A 123 8.44 13.83 7.71
CA ASN A 123 9.00 13.55 9.03
C ASN A 123 9.55 12.12 9.10
N LEU A 124 10.87 11.96 8.90
CA LEU A 124 11.54 10.66 8.93
C LEU A 124 11.47 9.98 10.30
N ASP A 125 11.53 10.77 11.39
CA ASP A 125 11.45 10.20 12.74
C ASP A 125 10.12 9.48 12.96
N GLN A 126 9.04 9.97 12.33
CA GLN A 126 7.73 9.38 12.41
C GLN A 126 7.65 8.03 11.68
N VAL A 127 8.38 7.85 10.57
CA VAL A 127 8.49 6.58 9.84
C VAL A 127 9.00 5.48 10.78
N TYR A 128 9.98 5.79 11.63
CA TYR A 128 10.58 4.82 12.56
C TYR A 128 9.73 4.52 13.78
N GLN A 129 8.98 5.50 14.25
CA GLN A 129 8.09 5.32 15.40
C GLN A 129 6.82 4.56 15.03
N THR A 130 6.38 4.69 13.78
CA THR A 130 5.10 4.11 13.32
C THR A 130 5.27 2.69 12.79
N ILE A 131 6.46 2.34 12.25
CA ILE A 131 6.70 1.00 11.72
C ILE A 131 7.23 0.13 12.85
N PRO A 132 6.57 -0.99 13.16
CA PRO A 132 7.05 -1.91 14.19
C PRO A 132 8.49 -2.33 13.87
N ASN A 133 9.36 -2.33 14.88
CA ASN A 133 10.71 -2.86 14.77
C ASN A 133 10.61 -4.29 14.27
N VAL A 134 10.88 -4.49 12.99
CA VAL A 134 10.97 -5.82 12.41
C VAL A 134 12.26 -6.42 12.91
N THR A 135 12.17 -7.13 14.01
CA THR A 135 13.25 -7.99 14.49
C THR A 135 13.57 -9.00 13.38
N GLU A 136 14.78 -8.89 12.82
CA GLU A 136 15.54 -9.92 12.09
C GLU A 136 14.86 -10.78 11.01
N ASN A 137 13.56 -10.68 10.77
CA ASN A 137 12.90 -11.46 9.74
C ASN A 137 13.15 -10.87 8.36
N ILE A 138 13.74 -11.69 7.49
CA ILE A 138 14.05 -11.44 6.07
C ILE A 138 12.76 -11.30 5.21
N GLY A 139 11.62 -11.03 5.81
CA GLY A 139 10.32 -10.96 5.15
C GLY A 139 9.80 -9.55 4.95
N ASN A 140 8.77 -9.43 4.11
CA ASN A 140 8.00 -8.20 4.00
C ASN A 140 7.13 -8.04 5.25
N THR A 141 7.17 -6.86 5.86
CA THR A 141 6.19 -6.45 6.86
C THR A 141 5.26 -5.44 6.22
N ILE A 142 3.99 -5.80 6.15
CA ILE A 142 2.96 -4.91 5.61
C ILE A 142 2.20 -4.31 6.78
N GLN A 143 2.08 -3.01 6.77
CA GLN A 143 1.25 -2.28 7.70
C GLN A 143 -0.09 -1.95 7.03
N ALA A 144 -1.17 -2.33 7.68
CA ALA A 144 -2.53 -1.98 7.26
C ALA A 144 -2.70 -0.46 7.20
N MET A 145 -3.80 -0.02 6.64
CA MET A 145 -4.11 1.39 6.40
C MET A 145 -3.76 2.30 7.58
N HIS A 146 -2.92 3.27 7.31
CA HIS A 146 -2.48 4.29 8.28
C HIS A 146 -2.27 5.64 7.58
N SER A 147 -2.00 6.69 8.35
CA SER A 147 -1.67 8.00 7.78
C SER A 147 -0.27 7.98 7.17
N SER A 148 -0.12 8.56 5.97
CA SER A 148 1.18 8.63 5.27
C SER A 148 2.26 9.31 6.11
N CYS A 149 3.43 8.68 6.18
CA CYS A 149 4.64 9.23 6.80
C CYS A 149 5.54 9.95 5.78
N LEU A 150 5.50 9.52 4.51
CA LEU A 150 6.34 10.04 3.44
C LEU A 150 5.74 11.24 2.71
N GLY A 151 4.42 11.36 2.69
CA GLY A 151 3.72 12.41 1.95
C GLY A 151 3.74 13.78 2.63
N ILE A 152 3.61 14.85 1.83
CA ILE A 152 3.43 16.22 2.33
C ILE A 152 2.05 16.38 3.01
N ARG A 153 1.06 15.61 2.59
CA ARG A 153 -0.30 15.60 3.11
C ARG A 153 -0.60 14.28 3.81
N GLU A 154 -1.37 14.34 4.88
CA GLU A 154 -1.92 13.15 5.51
C GLU A 154 -2.92 12.48 4.55
N ARG A 155 -2.58 11.28 4.12
CA ARG A 155 -3.43 10.44 3.27
C ARG A 155 -3.45 9.04 3.84
N PRO A 156 -4.56 8.30 3.69
CA PRO A 156 -4.58 6.90 4.04
C PRO A 156 -3.72 6.11 3.06
N VAL A 157 -2.78 5.34 3.59
CA VAL A 157 -1.84 4.53 2.82
C VAL A 157 -1.73 3.13 3.40
N ILE A 158 -1.29 2.20 2.57
CA ILE A 158 -0.76 0.91 2.98
C ILE A 158 0.74 0.97 2.76
N SER A 159 1.53 0.48 3.70
CA SER A 159 2.97 0.49 3.58
C SER A 159 3.58 -0.90 3.68
N VAL A 160 4.76 -1.03 3.09
CA VAL A 160 5.59 -2.22 3.19
C VAL A 160 6.99 -1.83 3.65
N LYS A 161 7.55 -2.65 4.53
CA LYS A 161 8.94 -2.58 4.97
C LYS A 161 9.62 -3.92 4.72
N ARG A 162 10.86 -3.87 4.20
CA ARG A 162 11.73 -5.04 4.08
C ARG A 162 13.15 -4.65 4.44
N ARG A 163 13.79 -5.45 5.29
CA ARG A 163 15.23 -5.37 5.53
C ARG A 163 15.98 -6.14 4.47
N VAL A 164 17.00 -5.50 3.88
CA VAL A 164 17.88 -6.07 2.87
C VAL A 164 19.33 -5.89 3.29
N SER A 165 20.21 -6.78 2.81
CA SER A 165 21.65 -6.68 3.03
C SER A 165 22.36 -6.63 1.70
N PHE A 166 23.24 -5.66 1.52
CA PHE A 166 24.08 -5.49 0.34
C PHE A 166 25.44 -6.17 0.52
N SER A 167 26.24 -6.30 -0.56
CA SER A 167 27.50 -7.06 -0.56
C SER A 167 28.54 -6.49 0.40
N ASN A 168 28.52 -5.19 0.65
CA ASN A 168 29.35 -4.54 1.68
C ASN A 168 28.92 -4.83 3.12
N ARG A 169 27.92 -5.70 3.33
CA ARG A 169 27.25 -6.04 4.60
C ARG A 169 26.42 -4.92 5.20
N GLN A 170 26.24 -3.80 4.50
CA GLN A 170 25.35 -2.74 4.95
C GLN A 170 23.89 -3.23 4.92
N LYS A 171 23.18 -3.00 6.01
CA LYS A 171 21.76 -3.35 6.15
C LYS A 171 20.91 -2.10 5.95
N LEU A 172 20.06 -2.13 4.95
CA LEU A 172 19.12 -1.07 4.68
C LEU A 172 17.69 -1.58 4.83
N ASP A 173 16.82 -0.73 5.32
CA ASP A 173 15.38 -0.95 5.27
C ASP A 173 14.79 -0.24 4.05
N ILE A 174 14.11 -1.00 3.20
CA ILE A 174 13.26 -0.47 2.14
C ILE A 174 11.92 -0.16 2.78
N TYR A 175 11.42 1.05 2.56
CA TYR A 175 10.08 1.46 2.98
C TYR A 175 9.33 2.09 1.81
N ALA A 176 8.12 1.63 1.55
CA ALA A 176 7.28 2.15 0.48
C ALA A 176 5.84 2.34 0.95
N GLU A 177 5.20 3.41 0.50
CA GLU A 177 3.79 3.73 0.73
C GLU A 177 3.03 3.76 -0.58
N ILE A 178 1.87 3.10 -0.60
CA ILE A 178 0.92 3.09 -1.71
C ILE A 178 -0.42 3.64 -1.26
N GLU A 179 -0.99 4.53 -2.04
CA GLU A 179 -2.36 5.02 -1.86
C GLU A 179 -3.33 4.02 -2.49
N PRO A 180 -4.15 3.28 -1.72
CA PRO A 180 -5.16 2.38 -2.29
C PRO A 180 -6.24 3.18 -3.00
N ASP A 181 -6.72 2.68 -4.13
CA ASP A 181 -7.86 3.26 -4.81
C ASP A 181 -9.14 2.85 -4.07
N MET A 182 -9.75 3.80 -3.38
CA MET A 182 -10.98 3.59 -2.59
C MET A 182 -12.19 4.28 -3.22
N SER A 183 -12.12 4.62 -4.51
CA SER A 183 -13.20 5.27 -5.25
C SER A 183 -14.30 4.31 -5.71
#